data_3e607e8375d890297e06d41d8e5a0e32
#
_entry.id   3e607e8375d890297e06d41d8e5a0e32
#
_cell.length_a   1.000
_cell.length_b   1.000
_cell.length_c   1.000
_cell.angle_alpha   90.00
_cell.angle_beta   90.00
_cell.angle_gamma   90.00
#
_symmetry.space_group_name_H-M   'P 1'
#
loop_
_entity.id
_entity.type
_entity.pdbx_description
1 polymer ?
#
loop_
_entity_poly.entity_id
_entity_poly.type
_entity_poly.pdbx_seq_one_letter_code
_entity_poly.pdbx_strand_id
1 'polypeptide(L)'
;MDHIELHRGGREEAFPETAEDWPYIAERAEFARYPGNSVPWHWHSEVELFYMEQGAIDYRTRAAHEHVRFEEGSAGFINGGVLHSTLQSPNSAPAIQMLHIFQPSMLGDPAGRLQKRYINPLLQCRGVDVLKWSPTNPDDMPFIDLLKSSFNHDLQRPQNEMALRNSLSELWIQIYAKAEPLFSSDNASWMTNRDVQFKAILDYIRANYAAAIDVPQMASAAGVSERECYRIIEAC
;
A
#
# COMPACT_ATOMS: atom_id res chain seq x y z
N MET A 1 -9.78 0.80 -14.33
CA MET A 1 -11.05 1.07 -13.60
C MET A 1 -11.38 2.56 -13.70
N ASP A 2 -12.66 2.95 -13.64
CA ASP A 2 -13.06 4.37 -13.69
C ASP A 2 -13.58 4.86 -12.32
N HIS A 3 -13.51 4.02 -11.30
CA HIS A 3 -13.86 4.29 -9.89
C HIS A 3 -13.30 3.18 -9.00
N ILE A 4 -13.10 3.49 -7.73
CA ILE A 4 -12.77 2.49 -6.72
C ILE A 4 -14.03 1.87 -6.13
N GLU A 5 -13.98 0.59 -5.80
CA GLU A 5 -15.06 -0.09 -5.10
C GLU A 5 -14.75 -0.13 -3.60
N LEU A 6 -15.55 0.58 -2.80
CA LEU A 6 -15.42 0.57 -1.34
C LEU A 6 -16.38 -0.43 -0.72
N HIS A 7 -15.97 -1.14 0.30
CA HIS A 7 -16.86 -1.96 1.12
C HIS A 7 -17.96 -1.09 1.75
N ARG A 8 -19.19 -1.60 1.77
CA ARG A 8 -20.36 -0.85 2.27
C ARG A 8 -20.13 -0.26 3.66
N GLY A 9 -20.17 1.06 3.75
CA GLY A 9 -20.06 1.80 5.00
C GLY A 9 -18.63 2.00 5.51
N GLY A 10 -17.62 1.65 4.72
CA GLY A 10 -16.19 1.77 5.09
C GLY A 10 -15.38 2.54 4.06
N ARG A 11 -14.08 2.62 4.32
CA ARG A 11 -13.05 3.16 3.41
C ARG A 11 -12.11 2.08 2.91
N GLU A 12 -12.41 0.82 3.18
CA GLU A 12 -11.66 -0.32 2.66
C GLU A 12 -12.03 -0.53 1.20
N GLU A 13 -11.03 -0.52 0.33
CA GLU A 13 -11.20 -0.83 -1.07
C GLU A 13 -11.26 -2.34 -1.26
N ALA A 14 -12.20 -2.77 -2.10
CA ALA A 14 -12.35 -4.17 -2.47
C ALA A 14 -11.76 -4.39 -3.87
N PHE A 15 -11.01 -5.48 -4.00
CA PHE A 15 -10.49 -5.94 -5.30
C PHE A 15 -11.14 -7.28 -5.70
N PRO A 16 -12.39 -7.24 -6.18
CA PRO A 16 -13.14 -8.47 -6.50
C PRO A 16 -12.52 -9.25 -7.67
N GLU A 17 -11.66 -8.62 -8.45
CA GLU A 17 -11.01 -9.23 -9.61
C GLU A 17 -9.74 -10.03 -9.26
N THR A 18 -9.27 -9.96 -8.01
CA THR A 18 -8.10 -10.74 -7.60
C THR A 18 -8.47 -12.19 -7.33
N ALA A 19 -7.73 -13.12 -7.91
CA ALA A 19 -7.81 -14.53 -7.52
C ALA A 19 -7.11 -14.77 -6.17
N GLU A 20 -7.64 -15.68 -5.34
CA GLU A 20 -7.04 -15.99 -4.04
C GLU A 20 -5.61 -16.53 -4.16
N ASP A 21 -5.32 -17.27 -5.24
CA ASP A 21 -4.02 -17.85 -5.54
C ASP A 21 -3.07 -16.92 -6.29
N TRP A 22 -3.60 -15.81 -6.85
CA TRP A 22 -2.84 -14.77 -7.55
C TRP A 22 -3.35 -13.37 -7.17
N PRO A 23 -3.08 -12.89 -5.94
CA PRO A 23 -3.60 -11.60 -5.43
C PRO A 23 -2.79 -10.42 -6.00
N TYR A 24 -3.01 -10.13 -7.28
CA TYR A 24 -2.30 -9.13 -8.06
C TYR A 24 -3.21 -8.45 -9.08
N ILE A 25 -3.05 -7.13 -9.21
CA ILE A 25 -3.66 -6.30 -10.24
C ILE A 25 -2.58 -5.43 -10.88
N ALA A 26 -2.63 -5.32 -12.22
CA ALA A 26 -1.95 -4.26 -12.95
C ALA A 26 -2.99 -3.28 -13.48
N GLU A 27 -2.79 -2.01 -13.21
CA GLU A 27 -3.69 -0.97 -13.66
C GLU A 27 -2.94 0.19 -14.33
N ARG A 28 -3.59 0.81 -15.32
CA ARG A 28 -3.21 2.10 -15.88
C ARG A 28 -4.31 3.09 -15.55
N ALA A 29 -4.14 3.81 -14.46
CA ALA A 29 -5.11 4.78 -13.95
C ALA A 29 -4.97 6.12 -14.68
N GLU A 30 -6.02 6.51 -15.38
CA GLU A 30 -6.15 7.82 -16.03
C GLU A 30 -6.99 8.73 -15.14
N PHE A 31 -6.38 9.68 -14.43
CA PHE A 31 -7.08 10.49 -13.44
C PHE A 31 -8.26 11.29 -14.00
N ALA A 32 -8.21 11.64 -15.27
CA ALA A 32 -9.32 12.30 -15.95
C ALA A 32 -10.64 11.48 -15.98
N ARG A 33 -10.56 10.17 -15.73
CA ARG A 33 -11.75 9.29 -15.67
C ARG A 33 -12.37 9.24 -14.27
N TYR A 34 -11.62 9.63 -13.23
CA TYR A 34 -12.11 9.62 -11.86
C TYR A 34 -12.87 10.92 -11.53
N PRO A 35 -13.96 10.87 -10.76
CA PRO A 35 -14.68 12.06 -10.32
C PRO A 35 -13.78 13.07 -9.63
N GLY A 36 -13.74 14.30 -10.13
CA GLY A 36 -12.86 15.34 -9.58
C GLY A 36 -11.37 15.09 -9.78
N ASN A 37 -10.98 14.21 -10.73
CA ASN A 37 -9.60 13.80 -10.99
C ASN A 37 -8.90 13.31 -9.70
N SER A 38 -9.60 12.54 -8.88
CA SER A 38 -9.12 12.12 -7.57
C SER A 38 -9.61 10.74 -7.19
N VAL A 39 -8.80 10.04 -6.40
CA VAL A 39 -9.18 8.84 -5.68
C VAL A 39 -9.45 9.24 -4.22
N PRO A 40 -10.66 9.01 -3.69
CA PRO A 40 -11.03 9.44 -2.34
C PRO A 40 -10.23 8.69 -1.28
N TRP A 41 -10.39 9.09 -0.02
CA TRP A 41 -9.76 8.42 1.13
C TRP A 41 -10.21 6.96 1.21
N HIS A 42 -9.24 6.04 1.05
CA HIS A 42 -9.43 4.60 1.13
C HIS A 42 -8.17 3.93 1.71
N TRP A 43 -8.28 2.65 2.01
CA TRP A 43 -7.17 1.80 2.40
C TRP A 43 -7.43 0.36 1.93
N HIS A 44 -6.39 -0.39 1.72
CA HIS A 44 -6.41 -1.82 1.39
C HIS A 44 -5.19 -2.52 1.98
N SER A 45 -5.23 -3.85 2.05
CA SER A 45 -4.14 -4.64 2.64
C SER A 45 -2.95 -4.84 1.71
N GLU A 46 -3.18 -4.68 0.43
CA GLU A 46 -2.19 -4.76 -0.64
C GLU A 46 -1.19 -3.60 -0.54
N VAL A 47 -0.02 -3.78 -1.13
CA VAL A 47 0.90 -2.69 -1.39
C VAL A 47 0.72 -2.18 -2.80
N GLU A 48 1.03 -0.91 -3.02
CA GLU A 48 1.08 -0.31 -4.34
C GLU A 48 2.52 -0.02 -4.75
N LEU A 49 2.88 -0.39 -5.96
CA LEU A 49 4.06 0.11 -6.67
C LEU A 49 3.59 0.83 -7.91
N PHE A 50 3.99 2.07 -8.09
CA PHE A 50 3.53 2.82 -9.25
C PHE A 50 4.62 3.67 -9.89
N TYR A 51 4.40 3.93 -11.18
CA TYR A 51 5.19 4.81 -12.03
C TYR A 51 4.30 5.87 -12.65
N MET A 52 4.74 7.14 -12.61
CA MET A 52 4.03 8.24 -13.26
C MET A 52 4.41 8.31 -14.73
N GLU A 53 3.50 7.84 -15.60
CA GLU A 53 3.68 7.86 -17.05
C GLU A 53 3.54 9.28 -17.61
N GLN A 54 2.61 10.08 -17.03
CA GLN A 54 2.34 11.45 -17.45
C GLN A 54 1.79 12.28 -16.30
N GLY A 55 2.07 13.58 -16.31
CA GLY A 55 1.51 14.56 -15.38
C GLY A 55 2.05 14.42 -13.97
N ALA A 56 1.24 14.82 -12.99
CA ALA A 56 1.62 14.75 -11.58
C ALA A 56 0.41 14.49 -10.67
N ILE A 57 0.66 13.79 -9.57
CA ILE A 57 -0.32 13.52 -8.52
C ILE A 57 0.22 13.91 -7.15
N ASP A 58 -0.68 14.23 -6.25
CA ASP A 58 -0.41 14.50 -4.84
C ASP A 58 -1.02 13.37 -4.00
N TYR A 59 -0.16 12.55 -3.39
CA TYR A 59 -0.56 11.53 -2.42
C TYR A 59 -0.69 12.15 -1.02
N ARG A 60 -1.78 11.84 -0.34
CA ARG A 60 -2.03 12.23 1.04
C ARG A 60 -2.18 10.99 1.89
N THR A 61 -1.48 10.93 3.01
CA THR A 61 -1.67 9.90 4.04
C THR A 61 -2.07 10.55 5.35
N ARG A 62 -2.62 9.78 6.28
CA ARG A 62 -3.03 10.30 7.58
C ARG A 62 -1.83 10.74 8.43
N ALA A 63 -0.69 10.08 8.29
CA ALA A 63 0.52 10.38 9.06
C ALA A 63 1.32 11.56 8.49
N ALA A 64 1.23 11.81 7.20
CA ALA A 64 1.92 12.92 6.58
C ALA A 64 1.15 14.23 6.79
N HIS A 65 1.77 15.18 7.48
CA HIS A 65 1.24 16.56 7.59
C HIS A 65 1.22 17.27 6.24
N GLU A 66 2.04 16.79 5.27
CA GLU A 66 2.14 17.30 3.92
C GLU A 66 1.90 16.18 2.92
N HIS A 67 1.34 16.52 1.76
CA HIS A 67 1.20 15.58 0.66
C HIS A 67 2.55 15.30 0.00
N VAL A 68 2.72 14.08 -0.50
CA VAL A 68 3.89 13.68 -1.30
C VAL A 68 3.52 13.83 -2.77
N ARG A 69 4.20 14.74 -3.46
CA ARG A 69 3.99 14.96 -4.89
C ARG A 69 4.84 14.02 -5.72
N PHE A 70 4.22 13.41 -6.72
CA PHE A 70 4.87 12.56 -7.73
C PHE A 70 4.69 13.19 -9.10
N GLU A 71 5.80 13.62 -9.67
CA GLU A 71 5.86 14.19 -11.01
C GLU A 71 6.04 13.08 -12.06
N GLU A 72 5.83 13.42 -13.33
CA GLU A 72 6.13 12.54 -14.46
C GLU A 72 7.54 11.94 -14.35
N GLY A 73 7.65 10.65 -14.60
CA GLY A 73 8.89 9.89 -14.47
C GLY A 73 9.22 9.41 -13.07
N SER A 74 8.53 9.87 -12.02
CA SER A 74 8.76 9.37 -10.67
C SER A 74 8.09 8.03 -10.41
N ALA A 75 8.60 7.30 -9.42
CA ALA A 75 8.02 6.07 -8.92
C ALA A 75 7.68 6.19 -7.44
N GLY A 76 6.69 5.41 -6.99
CA GLY A 76 6.22 5.38 -5.62
C GLY A 76 5.93 3.98 -5.09
N PHE A 77 6.00 3.87 -3.77
CA PHE A 77 5.54 2.73 -3.00
C PHE A 77 4.59 3.22 -1.92
N ILE A 78 3.44 2.57 -1.80
CA ILE A 78 2.48 2.77 -0.71
C ILE A 78 2.39 1.47 0.08
N ASN A 79 2.56 1.58 1.38
CA ASN A 79 2.52 0.41 2.25
C ASN A 79 1.10 -0.09 2.47
N GLY A 80 0.95 -1.39 2.71
CA GLY A 80 -0.35 -2.00 2.98
C GLY A 80 -0.99 -1.49 4.27
N GLY A 81 -2.31 -1.28 4.23
CA GLY A 81 -3.09 -0.78 5.37
C GLY A 81 -2.96 0.72 5.64
N VAL A 82 -2.28 1.48 4.78
CA VAL A 82 -2.18 2.94 4.90
C VAL A 82 -3.45 3.59 4.37
N LEU A 83 -4.10 4.42 5.19
CA LEU A 83 -5.20 5.27 4.75
C LEU A 83 -4.64 6.41 3.90
N HIS A 84 -5.02 6.45 2.63
CA HIS A 84 -4.51 7.41 1.66
C HIS A 84 -5.59 7.94 0.73
N SER A 85 -5.28 9.03 0.04
CA SER A 85 -6.05 9.59 -1.06
C SER A 85 -5.11 10.20 -2.09
N THR A 86 -5.54 10.24 -3.34
CA THR A 86 -4.73 10.73 -4.44
C THR A 86 -5.49 11.78 -5.23
N LEU A 87 -4.84 12.85 -5.60
CA LEU A 87 -5.40 13.95 -6.38
C LEU A 87 -4.45 14.31 -7.51
N GLN A 88 -4.97 14.50 -8.73
CA GLN A 88 -4.17 15.11 -9.79
C GLN A 88 -3.67 16.48 -9.34
N SER A 89 -2.37 16.72 -9.47
CA SER A 89 -1.79 18.00 -9.04
C SER A 89 -2.30 19.15 -9.89
N PRO A 90 -2.63 20.30 -9.27
CA PRO A 90 -3.05 21.48 -10.02
C PRO A 90 -2.02 21.91 -11.08
N ASN A 91 -2.50 22.37 -12.22
CA ASN A 91 -1.67 22.87 -13.35
C ASN A 91 -0.70 21.84 -13.96
N SER A 92 -0.89 20.54 -13.68
CA SER A 92 -0.17 19.46 -14.38
C SER A 92 -0.91 19.05 -15.67
N ALA A 93 -0.20 18.37 -16.57
CA ALA A 93 -0.86 17.60 -17.63
C ALA A 93 -1.80 16.55 -17.00
N PRO A 94 -2.79 16.01 -17.76
CA PRO A 94 -3.61 14.91 -17.28
C PRO A 94 -2.74 13.78 -16.73
N ALA A 95 -3.00 13.38 -15.48
CA ALA A 95 -2.16 12.43 -14.81
C ALA A 95 -2.50 10.99 -15.24
N ILE A 96 -1.46 10.22 -15.53
CA ILE A 96 -1.53 8.80 -15.85
C ILE A 96 -0.52 8.06 -14.98
N GLN A 97 -1.02 7.08 -14.25
CA GLN A 97 -0.26 6.26 -13.30
C GLN A 97 -0.34 4.80 -13.73
N MET A 98 0.80 4.13 -13.82
CA MET A 98 0.90 2.68 -13.98
C MET A 98 1.08 2.06 -12.61
N LEU A 99 0.24 1.08 -12.23
CA LEU A 99 0.24 0.49 -10.90
C LEU A 99 0.41 -1.03 -10.93
N HIS A 100 1.15 -1.56 -9.97
CA HIS A 100 1.06 -2.91 -9.45
C HIS A 100 0.43 -2.83 -8.07
N ILE A 101 -0.68 -3.51 -7.85
CA ILE A 101 -1.33 -3.67 -6.56
C ILE A 101 -1.29 -5.15 -6.23
N PHE A 102 -0.67 -5.53 -5.12
CA PHE A 102 -0.49 -6.95 -4.81
C PHE A 102 -0.33 -7.24 -3.32
N GLN A 103 -0.69 -8.45 -2.93
CA GLN A 103 -0.37 -8.97 -1.60
C GLN A 103 1.12 -9.38 -1.54
N PRO A 104 1.89 -8.85 -0.58
CA PRO A 104 3.30 -9.24 -0.44
C PRO A 104 3.55 -10.72 -0.16
N SER A 105 2.52 -11.48 0.22
CA SER A 105 2.56 -12.94 0.32
C SER A 105 2.92 -13.64 -1.00
N MET A 106 2.74 -12.96 -2.15
CA MET A 106 3.22 -13.46 -3.45
C MET A 106 4.74 -13.60 -3.53
N LEU A 107 5.49 -12.83 -2.72
CA LEU A 107 6.95 -12.82 -2.74
C LEU A 107 7.56 -13.96 -1.91
N GLY A 108 6.80 -14.55 -0.99
CA GLY A 108 7.28 -15.61 -0.14
C GLY A 108 6.19 -16.29 0.67
N ASP A 109 6.47 -17.51 1.13
CA ASP A 109 5.57 -18.25 2.02
C ASP A 109 5.25 -17.40 3.27
N PRO A 110 3.95 -17.17 3.59
CA PRO A 110 3.52 -16.40 4.77
C PRO A 110 4.09 -16.92 6.10
N ALA A 111 4.32 -18.24 6.22
CA ALA A 111 4.96 -18.84 7.39
C ALA A 111 6.50 -18.87 7.30
N GLY A 112 7.04 -18.53 6.13
CA GLY A 112 8.44 -18.70 5.77
C GLY A 112 9.38 -17.64 6.32
N ARG A 113 10.69 -17.89 6.08
CA ARG A 113 11.77 -16.99 6.52
C ARG A 113 11.73 -15.64 5.83
N LEU A 114 11.41 -15.60 4.52
CA LEU A 114 11.38 -14.35 3.75
C LEU A 114 10.31 -13.41 4.29
N GLN A 115 9.10 -13.94 4.54
CA GLN A 115 8.02 -13.18 5.13
C GLN A 115 8.42 -12.55 6.46
N LYS A 116 8.96 -13.36 7.38
CA LYS A 116 9.33 -12.90 8.74
C LYS A 116 10.47 -11.91 8.77
N ARG A 117 11.43 -12.04 7.85
CA ARG A 117 12.68 -11.28 7.91
C ARG A 117 12.69 -10.02 7.03
N TYR A 118 11.98 -10.06 5.89
CA TYR A 118 12.08 -9.00 4.88
C TYR A 118 10.74 -8.37 4.50
N ILE A 119 9.62 -9.09 4.68
CA ILE A 119 8.31 -8.57 4.32
C ILE A 119 7.64 -7.94 5.54
N ASN A 120 7.44 -8.69 6.61
CA ASN A 120 6.78 -8.17 7.81
C ASN A 120 7.44 -6.92 8.41
N PRO A 121 8.77 -6.80 8.53
CA PRO A 121 9.39 -5.59 9.07
C PRO A 121 9.02 -4.33 8.27
N LEU A 122 8.96 -4.43 6.94
CA LEU A 122 8.56 -3.31 6.10
C LEU A 122 7.07 -2.98 6.24
N LEU A 123 6.20 -4.00 6.17
CA LEU A 123 4.75 -3.81 6.31
C LEU A 123 4.36 -3.25 7.68
N GLN A 124 5.13 -3.58 8.73
CA GLN A 124 4.89 -3.14 10.09
C GLN A 124 5.63 -1.85 10.44
N CYS A 125 6.49 -1.34 9.55
CA CYS A 125 7.25 -0.13 9.78
C CYS A 125 6.34 1.09 9.67
N ARG A 126 6.15 1.75 10.79
CA ARG A 126 5.26 2.92 10.92
C ARG A 126 5.80 4.20 10.29
N GLY A 127 7.10 4.24 10.03
CA GLY A 127 7.75 5.35 9.33
C GLY A 127 7.70 5.22 7.80
N VAL A 128 7.10 4.14 7.27
CA VAL A 128 7.05 3.84 5.85
C VAL A 128 5.60 3.75 5.38
N ASP A 129 4.92 4.88 5.30
CA ASP A 129 3.62 4.95 4.62
C ASP A 129 3.81 5.05 3.12
N VAL A 130 4.71 5.96 2.70
CA VAL A 130 4.98 6.29 1.30
C VAL A 130 6.49 6.41 1.09
N LEU A 131 7.01 5.82 0.02
CA LEU A 131 8.38 6.06 -0.46
C LEU A 131 8.33 6.61 -1.88
N LYS A 132 9.27 7.52 -2.19
CA LYS A 132 9.39 8.14 -3.52
C LYS A 132 10.77 7.90 -4.10
N TRP A 133 10.79 7.65 -5.41
CA TRP A 133 11.97 7.68 -6.27
C TRP A 133 11.79 8.76 -7.32
N SER A 134 12.80 9.62 -7.45
CA SER A 134 12.75 10.78 -8.35
C SER A 134 13.63 10.59 -9.58
N PRO A 135 13.14 10.90 -10.79
CA PRO A 135 13.95 10.84 -12.01
C PRO A 135 15.11 11.84 -12.01
N THR A 136 15.09 12.83 -11.12
CA THR A 136 16.17 13.82 -10.96
C THR A 136 17.31 13.31 -10.08
N ASN A 137 17.11 12.19 -9.37
CA ASN A 137 18.15 11.54 -8.59
C ASN A 137 18.71 10.33 -9.36
N PRO A 138 19.98 10.36 -9.80
CA PRO A 138 20.58 9.23 -10.52
C PRO A 138 20.56 7.90 -9.76
N ASP A 139 20.61 7.92 -8.44
CA ASP A 139 20.60 6.73 -7.59
C ASP A 139 19.21 6.04 -7.56
N ASP A 140 18.16 6.77 -7.92
CA ASP A 140 16.79 6.26 -7.99
C ASP A 140 16.47 5.61 -9.37
N MET A 141 17.28 5.88 -10.40
CA MET A 141 17.02 5.41 -11.76
C MET A 141 16.95 3.88 -11.89
N PRO A 142 17.83 3.08 -11.25
CA PRO A 142 17.75 1.62 -11.35
C PRO A 142 16.39 1.06 -10.88
N PHE A 143 15.82 1.64 -9.81
CA PHE A 143 14.47 1.25 -9.35
C PHE A 143 13.39 1.63 -10.36
N ILE A 144 13.44 2.87 -10.87
CA ILE A 144 12.47 3.39 -11.83
C ILE A 144 12.49 2.54 -13.11
N ASP A 145 13.67 2.22 -13.65
CA ASP A 145 13.81 1.45 -14.88
C ASP A 145 13.32 -0.01 -14.69
N LEU A 146 13.64 -0.62 -13.57
CA LEU A 146 13.15 -1.96 -13.23
C LEU A 146 11.62 -1.96 -13.11
N LEU A 147 11.04 -0.98 -12.41
CA LEU A 147 9.59 -0.85 -12.26
C LEU A 147 8.91 -0.64 -13.63
N LYS A 148 9.43 0.25 -14.47
CA LYS A 148 8.90 0.43 -15.83
C LYS A 148 8.95 -0.86 -16.64
N SER A 149 10.05 -1.60 -16.58
CA SER A 149 10.20 -2.83 -17.33
C SER A 149 9.26 -3.94 -16.85
N SER A 150 8.89 -3.93 -15.56
CA SER A 150 8.00 -4.94 -14.99
C SER A 150 6.57 -4.87 -15.53
N PHE A 151 6.12 -3.72 -16.04
CA PHE A 151 4.83 -3.57 -16.71
C PHE A 151 4.76 -4.21 -18.11
N ASN A 152 5.90 -4.62 -18.68
CA ASN A 152 5.94 -5.24 -20.00
C ASN A 152 5.68 -6.76 -19.97
N HIS A 153 5.43 -7.37 -18.81
CA HIS A 153 5.11 -8.77 -18.71
C HIS A 153 3.66 -9.04 -19.19
N ASP A 154 3.53 -9.71 -20.33
CA ASP A 154 2.25 -10.18 -20.87
C ASP A 154 1.76 -11.38 -20.05
N LEU A 155 0.87 -11.15 -19.11
CA LEU A 155 0.33 -12.18 -18.21
C LEU A 155 -0.57 -13.23 -18.91
N GLN A 156 -0.85 -13.08 -20.19
CA GLN A 156 -1.50 -14.13 -20.98
C GLN A 156 -0.55 -15.33 -21.21
N ARG A 157 0.73 -15.17 -20.91
CA ARG A 157 1.75 -16.24 -21.03
C ARG A 157 2.12 -16.73 -19.62
N PRO A 158 1.90 -18.02 -19.29
CA PRO A 158 2.12 -18.56 -17.94
C PRO A 158 3.51 -18.31 -17.36
N GLN A 159 4.57 -18.34 -18.19
CA GLN A 159 5.93 -18.05 -17.72
C GLN A 159 6.13 -16.61 -17.25
N ASN A 160 5.28 -15.67 -17.66
CA ASN A 160 5.40 -14.27 -17.31
C ASN A 160 4.91 -13.96 -15.91
N GLU A 161 4.06 -14.79 -15.31
CA GLU A 161 3.72 -14.69 -13.88
C GLU A 161 4.98 -14.87 -13.02
N MET A 162 5.80 -15.87 -13.34
CA MET A 162 7.08 -16.09 -12.65
C MET A 162 8.06 -14.93 -12.90
N ALA A 163 8.13 -14.41 -14.12
CA ALA A 163 8.98 -13.30 -14.48
C ALA A 163 8.54 -12.01 -13.72
N LEU A 164 7.24 -11.73 -13.68
CA LEU A 164 6.69 -10.62 -12.91
C LEU A 164 7.02 -10.76 -11.42
N ARG A 165 6.75 -11.93 -10.83
CA ARG A 165 7.07 -12.18 -9.42
C ARG A 165 8.55 -11.94 -9.12
N ASN A 166 9.46 -12.36 -10.03
CA ASN A 166 10.88 -12.10 -9.87
C ASN A 166 11.19 -10.60 -9.92
N SER A 167 10.60 -9.85 -10.85
CA SER A 167 10.74 -8.39 -10.93
C SER A 167 10.22 -7.70 -9.65
N LEU A 168 9.06 -8.11 -9.15
CA LEU A 168 8.50 -7.59 -7.88
C LEU A 168 9.39 -7.93 -6.68
N SER A 169 10.02 -9.12 -6.68
CA SER A 169 10.97 -9.50 -5.61
C SER A 169 12.24 -8.65 -5.64
N GLU A 170 12.76 -8.32 -6.82
CA GLU A 170 13.93 -7.45 -6.97
C GLU A 170 13.60 -5.99 -6.58
N LEU A 171 12.43 -5.49 -6.98
CA LEU A 171 11.91 -4.20 -6.53
C LEU A 171 11.78 -4.17 -4.99
N TRP A 172 11.28 -5.27 -4.38
CA TRP A 172 11.15 -5.38 -2.92
C TRP A 172 12.47 -5.25 -2.19
N ILE A 173 13.55 -5.83 -2.74
CA ILE A 173 14.90 -5.68 -2.18
C ILE A 173 15.31 -4.21 -2.13
N GLN A 174 15.05 -3.44 -3.18
CA GLN A 174 15.38 -2.02 -3.23
C GLN A 174 14.48 -1.17 -2.31
N ILE A 175 13.19 -1.52 -2.22
CA ILE A 175 12.26 -0.89 -1.25
C ILE A 175 12.74 -1.13 0.18
N TYR A 176 13.09 -2.38 0.50
CA TYR A 176 13.60 -2.75 1.83
C TYR A 176 14.87 -1.97 2.17
N ALA A 177 15.83 -1.90 1.26
CA ALA A 177 17.07 -1.15 1.45
C ALA A 177 16.83 0.35 1.69
N LYS A 178 15.87 0.95 0.96
CA LYS A 178 15.48 2.36 1.15
C LYS A 178 14.76 2.59 2.49
N ALA A 179 13.99 1.61 2.95
CA ALA A 179 13.24 1.68 4.20
C ALA A 179 14.06 1.29 5.44
N GLU A 180 15.11 0.48 5.30
CA GLU A 180 15.89 -0.08 6.40
C GLU A 180 16.39 0.98 7.43
N PRO A 181 16.87 2.17 7.03
CA PRO A 181 17.23 3.22 7.97
C PRO A 181 16.08 3.71 8.85
N LEU A 182 14.83 3.52 8.39
CA LEU A 182 13.62 3.94 9.09
C LEU A 182 13.15 2.90 10.13
N PHE A 183 13.63 1.65 10.06
CA PHE A 183 13.25 0.59 11.00
C PHE A 183 13.77 0.82 12.42
N SER A 184 14.92 1.48 12.55
CA SER A 184 15.61 1.71 13.82
C SER A 184 15.47 3.14 14.34
N SER A 185 14.84 4.03 13.57
CA SER A 185 14.56 5.36 14.08
C SER A 185 13.49 5.26 15.16
N ASP A 186 13.74 5.84 16.35
CA ASP A 186 12.78 6.02 17.45
C ASP A 186 11.55 6.89 17.05
N ASN A 187 11.29 7.03 15.76
CA ASN A 187 10.04 7.54 15.18
C ASN A 187 8.81 6.68 15.53
N ALA A 188 8.97 5.68 16.39
CA ALA A 188 7.89 5.04 17.13
C ALA A 188 7.00 6.02 17.92
N SER A 189 7.38 7.32 18.02
CA SER A 189 6.64 8.30 18.82
C SER A 189 5.43 8.94 18.10
N TRP A 190 5.21 8.69 16.81
CA TRP A 190 4.11 9.30 16.05
C TRP A 190 2.81 8.48 16.03
N MET A 191 2.87 7.17 16.33
CA MET A 191 1.62 6.48 16.64
C MET A 191 1.22 6.80 18.07
N THR A 192 0.04 7.37 18.19
CA THR A 192 -0.61 7.39 19.49
C THR A 192 -0.82 5.93 19.92
N ASN A 193 -0.85 5.66 21.23
CA ASN A 193 -1.26 4.35 21.75
C ASN A 193 -2.52 3.81 21.04
N ARG A 194 -3.35 4.72 20.56
CA ARG A 194 -4.59 4.45 19.85
C ARG A 194 -4.40 3.81 18.47
N ASP A 195 -3.39 4.22 17.72
CA ASP A 195 -3.11 3.63 16.39
C ASP A 195 -2.54 2.20 16.53
N VAL A 196 -1.74 1.95 17.59
CA VAL A 196 -1.28 0.59 17.95
C VAL A 196 -2.45 -0.31 18.25
N GLN A 197 -3.35 0.21 19.07
CA GLN A 197 -4.54 -0.50 19.53
C GLN A 197 -5.50 -0.77 18.35
N PHE A 198 -5.69 0.21 17.47
CA PHE A 198 -6.50 0.05 16.26
C PHE A 198 -5.94 -1.03 15.33
N LYS A 199 -4.62 -1.00 15.08
CA LYS A 199 -3.97 -2.04 14.28
C LYS A 199 -4.13 -3.42 14.91
N ALA A 200 -3.94 -3.55 16.22
CA ALA A 200 -4.13 -4.83 16.93
C ALA A 200 -5.56 -5.35 16.81
N ILE A 201 -6.56 -4.45 16.85
CA ILE A 201 -7.97 -4.78 16.61
C ILE A 201 -8.17 -5.31 15.19
N LEU A 202 -7.64 -4.60 14.18
CA LEU A 202 -7.75 -5.02 12.78
C LEU A 202 -7.06 -6.35 12.52
N ASP A 203 -5.85 -6.54 13.05
CA ASP A 203 -5.10 -7.80 12.88
C ASP A 203 -5.86 -8.97 13.53
N TYR A 204 -6.51 -8.74 14.68
CA TYR A 204 -7.37 -9.74 15.33
C TYR A 204 -8.59 -10.09 14.48
N ILE A 205 -9.27 -9.07 13.93
CA ILE A 205 -10.45 -9.27 13.06
C ILE A 205 -10.03 -10.08 11.82
N ARG A 206 -8.93 -9.72 11.17
CA ARG A 206 -8.42 -10.42 9.98
C ARG A 206 -8.06 -11.88 10.25
N ALA A 207 -7.46 -12.15 11.40
CA ALA A 207 -7.08 -13.51 11.78
C ALA A 207 -8.30 -14.39 12.16
N ASN A 208 -9.44 -13.79 12.49
CA ASN A 208 -10.58 -14.50 13.06
C ASN A 208 -11.91 -14.24 12.34
N TYR A 209 -11.91 -13.56 11.17
CA TYR A 209 -13.13 -13.14 10.46
C TYR A 209 -14.10 -14.30 10.10
N ALA A 210 -13.57 -15.53 9.98
CA ALA A 210 -14.37 -16.74 9.72
C ALA A 210 -15.10 -17.28 10.97
N ALA A 211 -14.81 -16.74 12.15
CA ALA A 211 -15.44 -17.10 13.42
C ALA A 211 -16.33 -15.96 13.93
N ALA A 212 -17.17 -16.26 14.92
CA ALA A 212 -17.89 -15.21 15.63
C ALA A 212 -16.88 -14.37 16.45
N ILE A 213 -16.76 -13.09 16.12
CA ILE A 213 -15.88 -12.14 16.82
C ILE A 213 -16.76 -11.27 17.72
N ASP A 214 -16.33 -11.05 18.96
CA ASP A 214 -16.96 -10.13 19.90
C ASP A 214 -16.01 -9.02 20.36
N VAL A 215 -16.59 -7.97 20.93
CA VAL A 215 -15.83 -6.79 21.38
C VAL A 215 -14.84 -7.11 22.51
N PRO A 216 -15.18 -7.98 23.49
CA PRO A 216 -14.22 -8.41 24.51
C PRO A 216 -12.94 -9.02 23.95
N GLN A 217 -13.05 -9.84 22.92
CA GLN A 217 -11.90 -10.47 22.26
C GLN A 217 -11.04 -9.44 21.53
N MET A 218 -11.66 -8.52 20.78
CA MET A 218 -10.96 -7.41 20.11
C MET A 218 -10.25 -6.49 21.12
N ALA A 219 -10.93 -6.13 22.19
CA ALA A 219 -10.39 -5.31 23.27
C ALA A 219 -9.19 -5.98 23.95
N SER A 220 -9.29 -7.29 24.24
CA SER A 220 -8.20 -8.08 24.78
C SER A 220 -6.98 -8.14 23.88
N ALA A 221 -7.19 -8.34 22.57
CA ALA A 221 -6.10 -8.36 21.57
C ALA A 221 -5.36 -7.02 21.49
N ALA A 222 -6.07 -5.91 21.71
CA ALA A 222 -5.50 -4.57 21.69
C ALA A 222 -5.01 -4.07 23.05
N GLY A 223 -5.20 -4.87 24.13
CA GLY A 223 -4.83 -4.47 25.49
C GLY A 223 -5.62 -3.26 26.02
N VAL A 224 -6.90 -3.12 25.63
CA VAL A 224 -7.78 -2.00 26.00
C VAL A 224 -9.07 -2.49 26.68
N SER A 225 -9.82 -1.55 27.27
CA SER A 225 -11.19 -1.83 27.71
C SER A 225 -12.14 -1.90 26.50
N GLU A 226 -13.27 -2.63 26.65
CA GLU A 226 -14.31 -2.69 25.61
C GLU A 226 -14.79 -1.29 25.20
N ARG A 227 -14.98 -0.40 26.16
CA ARG A 227 -15.36 1.00 25.90
C ARG A 227 -14.33 1.74 25.04
N GLU A 228 -13.04 1.53 25.30
CA GLU A 228 -11.98 2.14 24.51
C GLU A 228 -11.88 1.49 23.12
N CYS A 229 -12.12 0.19 23.01
CA CYS A 229 -12.20 -0.52 21.74
C CYS A 229 -13.28 0.10 20.84
N TYR A 230 -14.49 0.33 21.35
CA TYR A 230 -15.54 1.06 20.62
C TYR A 230 -15.09 2.45 20.16
N ARG A 231 -14.47 3.24 21.07
CA ARG A 231 -13.99 4.58 20.74
C ARG A 231 -12.89 4.60 19.70
N ILE A 232 -12.07 3.57 19.67
CA ILE A 232 -11.01 3.41 18.67
C ILE A 232 -11.63 3.13 17.31
N ILE A 233 -12.59 2.21 17.24
CA ILE A 233 -13.27 1.82 15.99
C ILE A 233 -14.12 2.97 15.44
N GLU A 234 -14.90 3.67 16.27
CA GLU A 234 -15.76 4.80 15.86
C GLU A 234 -14.98 6.01 15.34
N ALA A 235 -13.73 6.17 15.71
CA ALA A 235 -12.91 7.32 15.32
C ALA A 235 -12.06 7.08 14.07
N CYS A 236 -12.17 5.92 13.47
CA CYS A 236 -11.51 5.54 12.23
C CYS A 236 -12.48 5.46 11.08
#